data_03151ffed49424c4d93dd9f409161b8a
#
_entry.id   03151ffed49424c4d93dd9f409161b8a
#
_cell.length_a   1.000
_cell.length_b   1.000
_cell.length_c   1.000
_cell.angle_alpha   90.00
_cell.angle_beta   90.00
_cell.angle_gamma   90.00
#
_symmetry.space_group_name_H-M   'P 1'
#
loop_
_entity.id
_entity.type
_entity.pdbx_description
1 polymer ?
#
loop_
_entity_poly.entity_id
_entity_poly.type
_entity_poly.pdbx_seq_one_letter_code
_entity_poly.pdbx_strand_id
1 'polypeptide(L)'
;MCSGKDCLSKPFSHIYVEDKIKNHPVAEDILSNFKSSTIIDIRHYKDVFTPSGQNLLLAKNSPSLILAKKEGRLIYEGAPVCEDFGNEHFYYTSLIMNCYYDCEYCYLQGMYPSANIVIFVNIDDVFNELESLLKEHPVYICISYDTDLLALEGFTGFVKEFIKFTACHENLTVECRTKSANIGIIKKYIDEGLDVPANFIFAWTLSPALIAAKYEHKTPDFTSRLKAVKEASTLGLSLRLCFDPVLKVPDYEDLYSDMLERVFSEVSPNCLRDISIGGFRTSKDFLSKMRKRRENSSILGYPYVLEDGVYSYGVEENKKLTGFLIDRSAGYIDKSKIFTWE
;
A
#
# COMPACT_ATOMS: atom_id res chain seq x y z
N MET A 1 8.33 -19.32 -10.68
CA MET A 1 6.93 -19.43 -10.24
C MET A 1 6.93 -19.42 -8.72
N CYS A 2 6.57 -18.30 -8.08
CA CYS A 2 6.45 -18.24 -6.62
C CYS A 2 5.05 -18.73 -6.26
N SER A 3 4.97 -19.91 -5.68
CA SER A 3 3.73 -20.46 -5.14
C SER A 3 3.30 -19.67 -3.90
N GLY A 4 2.26 -18.84 -3.99
CA GLY A 4 1.33 -18.44 -2.92
C GLY A 4 1.84 -17.92 -1.57
N LYS A 5 3.15 -17.77 -1.37
CA LYS A 5 3.73 -17.13 -0.18
C LYS A 5 4.29 -15.78 -0.60
N ASP A 6 3.91 -14.72 0.10
CA ASP A 6 4.58 -13.42 -0.03
C ASP A 6 6.09 -13.66 -0.03
N CYS A 7 6.79 -13.15 -1.08
CA CYS A 7 8.19 -13.46 -1.36
C CYS A 7 9.22 -12.94 -0.33
N LEU A 8 8.83 -12.69 0.91
CA LEU A 8 9.70 -12.39 2.05
C LEU A 8 10.48 -13.61 2.58
N SER A 9 10.57 -14.69 1.79
CA SER A 9 11.35 -15.88 2.15
C SER A 9 12.87 -15.69 2.15
N LYS A 10 13.37 -14.54 1.67
CA LYS A 10 14.79 -14.20 1.78
C LYS A 10 14.97 -13.17 2.88
N PRO A 11 15.68 -13.50 3.96
CA PRO A 11 16.02 -12.53 4.99
C PRO A 11 16.84 -11.38 4.40
N PHE A 12 16.68 -10.17 4.94
CA PHE A 12 17.58 -9.07 4.62
C PHE A 12 19.00 -9.46 5.01
N SER A 13 19.95 -9.37 4.08
CA SER A 13 21.34 -9.74 4.35
C SER A 13 22.00 -8.79 5.37
N HIS A 14 21.61 -7.51 5.32
CA HIS A 14 22.11 -6.45 6.19
C HIS A 14 20.95 -5.69 6.78
N ILE A 15 21.02 -5.41 8.08
CA ILE A 15 20.08 -4.59 8.82
C ILE A 15 20.85 -3.47 9.49
N TYR A 16 20.53 -2.24 9.16
CA TYR A 16 21.10 -1.04 9.76
C TYR A 16 20.22 -0.58 10.92
N VAL A 17 20.80 -0.26 12.06
CA VAL A 17 20.08 0.11 13.28
C VAL A 17 20.61 1.44 13.79
N GLU A 18 19.74 2.46 13.92
CA GLU A 18 20.14 3.72 14.53
C GLU A 18 20.52 3.53 16.00
N ASP A 19 21.58 4.20 16.42
CA ASP A 19 22.06 4.14 17.83
C ASP A 19 20.97 4.46 18.85
N LYS A 20 20.05 5.39 18.48
CA LYS A 20 18.96 5.86 19.36
C LYS A 20 17.93 4.78 19.71
N ILE A 21 17.83 3.72 18.90
CA ILE A 21 16.76 2.71 19.04
C ILE A 21 17.29 1.31 19.33
N LYS A 22 18.57 1.15 19.66
CA LYS A 22 19.20 -0.16 19.89
C LYS A 22 18.48 -1.01 20.96
N ASN A 23 17.95 -0.37 21.99
CA ASN A 23 17.24 -1.02 23.08
C ASN A 23 15.72 -0.75 23.01
N HIS A 24 15.21 -0.41 21.83
CA HIS A 24 13.77 -0.20 21.65
C HIS A 24 13.05 -1.54 21.51
N PRO A 25 12.01 -1.85 22.30
CA PRO A 25 11.35 -3.16 22.28
C PRO A 25 10.91 -3.59 20.89
N VAL A 26 10.31 -2.69 20.11
CA VAL A 26 9.89 -2.97 18.73
C VAL A 26 11.08 -3.30 17.82
N ALA A 27 12.24 -2.65 18.01
CA ALA A 27 13.44 -2.96 17.25
C ALA A 27 13.96 -4.37 17.59
N GLU A 28 13.98 -4.73 18.86
CA GLU A 28 14.39 -6.06 19.33
C GLU A 28 13.47 -7.16 18.78
N ASP A 29 12.15 -6.94 18.80
CA ASP A 29 11.16 -7.87 18.25
C ASP A 29 11.37 -8.07 16.75
N ILE A 30 11.55 -6.99 15.98
CA ILE A 30 11.84 -7.06 14.54
C ILE A 30 13.13 -7.85 14.30
N LEU A 31 14.22 -7.52 15.00
CA LEU A 31 15.53 -8.15 14.84
C LEU A 31 15.48 -9.65 15.18
N SER A 32 14.64 -10.06 16.11
CA SER A 32 14.49 -11.47 16.51
C SER A 32 14.10 -12.39 15.34
N ASN A 33 13.46 -11.82 14.28
CA ASN A 33 13.06 -12.54 13.07
C ASN A 33 14.23 -12.74 12.07
N PHE A 34 15.36 -12.07 12.26
CA PHE A 34 16.46 -12.00 11.28
C PHE A 34 17.81 -12.49 11.82
N LYS A 35 17.83 -13.66 12.44
CA LYS A 35 19.02 -14.22 13.14
C LYS A 35 20.25 -14.40 12.25
N SER A 36 20.08 -14.50 10.93
CA SER A 36 21.19 -14.69 9.97
C SER A 36 21.67 -13.39 9.33
N SER A 37 21.04 -12.26 9.63
CA SER A 37 21.39 -10.96 9.06
C SER A 37 22.59 -10.35 9.77
N THR A 38 23.40 -9.61 9.02
CA THR A 38 24.47 -8.79 9.61
C THR A 38 23.86 -7.48 10.12
N ILE A 39 23.98 -7.23 11.43
CA ILE A 39 23.49 -6.01 12.07
C ILE A 39 24.61 -4.96 12.05
N ILE A 40 24.30 -3.76 11.58
CA ILE A 40 25.24 -2.65 11.44
C ILE A 40 24.67 -1.41 12.13
N ASP A 41 25.41 -0.89 13.09
CA ASP A 41 25.05 0.35 13.79
C ASP A 41 25.26 1.57 12.90
N ILE A 42 24.32 2.51 12.92
CA ILE A 42 24.38 3.76 12.17
C ILE A 42 23.95 4.94 13.04
N ARG A 43 24.42 6.14 12.70
CA ARG A 43 24.03 7.37 13.41
C ARG A 43 22.66 7.86 12.97
N HIS A 44 22.39 7.81 11.66
CA HIS A 44 21.14 8.29 11.09
C HIS A 44 20.76 7.47 9.85
N TYR A 45 19.45 7.14 9.70
CA TYR A 45 18.99 6.29 8.60
C TYR A 45 19.31 6.87 7.21
N LYS A 46 19.37 8.20 7.07
CA LYS A 46 19.67 8.87 5.79
C LYS A 46 21.10 8.58 5.31
N ASP A 47 22.02 8.23 6.20
CA ASP A 47 23.42 7.91 5.83
C ASP A 47 23.49 6.69 4.91
N VAL A 48 22.51 5.77 5.04
CA VAL A 48 22.41 4.53 4.25
C VAL A 48 21.26 4.55 3.25
N PHE A 49 20.20 5.30 3.54
CA PHE A 49 19.02 5.35 2.69
C PHE A 49 19.25 6.12 1.38
N THR A 50 20.13 7.10 1.35
CA THR A 50 20.40 7.98 0.21
C THR A 50 21.85 7.88 -0.33
N PRO A 51 22.41 6.69 -0.57
CA PRO A 51 23.75 6.60 -1.13
C PRO A 51 23.73 7.08 -2.60
N SER A 52 24.74 7.87 -2.98
CA SER A 52 24.94 8.33 -4.36
C SER A 52 25.37 7.18 -5.28
N GLY A 53 24.91 7.19 -6.54
CA GLY A 53 25.40 6.29 -7.59
C GLY A 53 24.87 4.85 -7.58
N GLN A 54 23.82 4.53 -6.80
CA GLN A 54 23.21 3.20 -6.82
C GLN A 54 22.37 2.96 -8.09
N ASN A 55 22.53 1.76 -8.68
CA ASN A 55 21.56 1.23 -9.62
C ASN A 55 20.37 0.66 -8.83
N LEU A 56 19.29 1.42 -8.76
CA LEU A 56 18.14 1.09 -7.91
C LEU A 56 17.40 -0.18 -8.34
N LEU A 57 17.38 -0.51 -9.64
CA LEU A 57 16.76 -1.75 -10.12
C LEU A 57 17.52 -2.98 -9.64
N LEU A 58 18.85 -2.92 -9.67
CA LEU A 58 19.69 -4.00 -9.14
C LEU A 58 19.60 -4.07 -7.61
N ALA A 59 19.62 -2.92 -6.94
CA ALA A 59 19.52 -2.84 -5.48
C ALA A 59 18.19 -3.39 -4.96
N LYS A 60 17.09 -3.25 -5.70
CA LYS A 60 15.79 -3.85 -5.36
C LYS A 60 15.80 -5.39 -5.32
N ASN A 61 16.79 -6.05 -5.92
CA ASN A 61 16.89 -7.52 -5.82
C ASN A 61 17.40 -7.99 -4.46
N SER A 62 18.11 -7.12 -3.73
CA SER A 62 18.62 -7.40 -2.37
C SER A 62 18.60 -6.10 -1.54
N PRO A 63 17.41 -5.59 -1.20
CA PRO A 63 17.31 -4.40 -0.36
C PRO A 63 17.81 -4.71 1.05
N SER A 64 18.33 -3.69 1.73
CA SER A 64 18.61 -3.76 3.15
C SER A 64 17.43 -3.22 3.96
N LEU A 65 17.32 -3.65 5.20
CA LEU A 65 16.41 -3.10 6.17
C LEU A 65 17.12 -2.03 7.00
N ILE A 66 16.44 -0.96 7.34
CA ILE A 66 16.93 0.10 8.20
C ILE A 66 15.90 0.30 9.31
N LEU A 67 16.31 0.15 10.56
CA LEU A 67 15.48 0.46 11.71
C LEU A 67 15.90 1.83 12.26
N ALA A 68 14.93 2.70 12.47
CA ALA A 68 15.17 4.10 12.84
C ALA A 68 14.06 4.64 13.75
N LYS A 69 14.30 5.82 14.32
CA LYS A 69 13.28 6.63 14.97
C LYS A 69 12.84 7.78 14.04
N LYS A 70 11.54 7.92 13.79
CA LYS A 70 11.01 9.06 13.08
C LYS A 70 10.95 10.27 14.03
N GLU A 71 11.53 11.37 13.60
CA GLU A 71 11.52 12.64 14.32
C GLU A 71 10.65 13.67 13.57
N GLY A 72 10.06 14.60 14.28
CA GLY A 72 9.21 15.66 13.72
C GLY A 72 7.79 15.17 13.48
N ARG A 73 7.18 15.62 12.38
CA ARG A 73 5.78 15.30 12.03
C ARG A 73 5.64 13.82 11.68
N LEU A 74 4.65 13.16 12.24
CA LEU A 74 4.38 11.71 12.07
C LEU A 74 3.13 11.47 11.23
N ILE A 75 2.15 12.39 11.31
CA ILE A 75 0.88 12.35 10.58
C ILE A 75 0.84 13.54 9.62
N TYR A 76 0.44 13.29 8.40
CA TYR A 76 0.40 14.25 7.31
C TYR A 76 -1.01 14.33 6.75
N GLU A 77 -1.44 15.51 6.32
CA GLU A 77 -2.67 15.69 5.56
C GLU A 77 -2.61 14.91 4.24
N GLY A 78 -3.73 14.31 3.85
CA GLY A 78 -3.85 13.58 2.60
C GLY A 78 -3.53 14.45 1.39
N ALA A 79 -2.83 13.88 0.40
CA ALA A 79 -2.51 14.65 -0.80
C ALA A 79 -3.77 14.85 -1.67
N PRO A 80 -3.93 16.01 -2.32
CA PRO A 80 -5.09 16.32 -3.19
C PRO A 80 -5.29 15.32 -4.34
N VAL A 81 -4.24 14.58 -4.71
CA VAL A 81 -4.30 13.52 -5.75
C VAL A 81 -4.83 12.19 -5.23
N CYS A 82 -5.17 12.09 -3.95
CA CYS A 82 -5.73 10.89 -3.33
C CYS A 82 -7.24 11.05 -3.14
N GLU A 83 -7.97 9.96 -3.28
CA GLU A 83 -9.39 9.89 -2.94
C GLU A 83 -9.54 9.94 -1.42
N ASP A 84 -10.36 10.86 -0.91
CA ASP A 84 -10.63 11.07 0.52
C ASP A 84 -11.88 10.32 1.02
N PHE A 85 -12.62 9.71 0.11
CA PHE A 85 -13.85 8.95 0.41
C PHE A 85 -14.92 9.78 1.14
N GLY A 86 -14.96 11.08 0.88
CA GLY A 86 -15.87 12.03 1.53
C GLY A 86 -15.50 12.37 2.97
N ASN A 87 -14.25 12.16 3.37
CA ASN A 87 -13.76 12.51 4.71
C ASN A 87 -13.04 13.86 4.66
N GLU A 88 -13.57 14.86 5.36
CA GLU A 88 -12.97 16.20 5.45
C GLU A 88 -11.57 16.17 6.06
N HIS A 89 -11.32 15.28 7.01
CA HIS A 89 -10.08 15.16 7.75
C HIS A 89 -9.33 13.87 7.36
N PHE A 90 -8.80 13.87 6.14
CA PHE A 90 -8.02 12.77 5.59
C PHE A 90 -6.52 12.95 5.84
N TYR A 91 -5.91 11.93 6.44
CA TYR A 91 -4.49 11.90 6.80
C TYR A 91 -3.80 10.64 6.30
N TYR A 92 -2.48 10.66 6.35
CA TYR A 92 -1.66 9.45 6.24
C TYR A 92 -0.49 9.48 7.22
N THR A 93 0.03 8.32 7.55
CA THR A 93 1.28 8.16 8.27
C THR A 93 2.28 7.34 7.47
N SER A 94 3.56 7.61 7.68
CA SER A 94 4.68 6.92 7.02
C SER A 94 5.57 6.28 8.09
N LEU A 95 5.08 5.17 8.67
CA LEU A 95 5.86 4.34 9.60
C LEU A 95 6.91 3.49 8.89
N ILE A 96 6.69 3.21 7.61
CA ILE A 96 7.65 2.48 6.78
C ILE A 96 7.82 3.24 5.48
N MET A 97 9.06 3.59 5.15
CA MET A 97 9.40 4.22 3.87
C MET A 97 9.85 3.16 2.88
N ASN A 98 9.34 3.27 1.66
CA ASN A 98 9.59 2.40 0.53
C ASN A 98 8.84 1.06 0.62
N CYS A 99 8.57 0.46 -0.53
CA CYS A 99 7.79 -0.76 -0.62
C CYS A 99 8.68 -1.94 -1.06
N TYR A 100 8.44 -3.11 -0.49
CA TYR A 100 9.09 -4.35 -0.90
C TYR A 100 8.67 -4.75 -2.33
N TYR A 101 7.44 -4.47 -2.71
CA TYR A 101 6.95 -4.67 -4.07
C TYR A 101 7.58 -3.68 -5.05
N ASP A 102 7.58 -4.05 -6.33
CA ASP A 102 8.29 -3.31 -7.36
C ASP A 102 7.39 -3.01 -8.57
N CYS A 103 6.19 -2.48 -8.32
CA CYS A 103 5.24 -2.11 -9.37
C CYS A 103 5.82 -0.98 -10.23
N GLU A 104 5.79 -1.13 -11.58
CA GLU A 104 6.40 -0.17 -12.50
C GLU A 104 5.78 1.23 -12.41
N TYR A 105 4.48 1.30 -12.19
CA TYR A 105 3.70 2.53 -12.13
C TYR A 105 3.69 3.19 -10.74
N CYS A 106 4.33 2.59 -9.72
CA CYS A 106 4.28 3.10 -8.36
C CYS A 106 5.06 4.40 -8.19
N TYR A 107 4.41 5.45 -7.70
CA TYR A 107 5.03 6.77 -7.47
C TYR A 107 6.23 6.71 -6.50
N LEU A 108 6.31 5.72 -5.62
CA LEU A 108 7.44 5.52 -4.73
C LEU A 108 8.76 5.32 -5.50
N GLN A 109 8.68 4.82 -6.73
CA GLN A 109 9.83 4.74 -7.64
C GLN A 109 10.37 6.14 -8.00
N GLY A 110 9.53 7.15 -8.08
CA GLY A 110 9.92 8.55 -8.28
C GLY A 110 10.29 9.28 -7.00
N MET A 111 9.67 8.90 -5.89
CA MET A 111 9.80 9.56 -4.60
C MET A 111 11.13 9.20 -3.90
N TYR A 112 11.42 7.91 -3.75
CA TYR A 112 12.57 7.45 -2.97
C TYR A 112 13.80 7.18 -3.84
N PRO A 113 14.97 7.71 -3.46
CA PRO A 113 16.24 7.49 -4.17
C PRO A 113 16.92 6.19 -3.76
N SER A 114 16.24 5.29 -3.05
CA SER A 114 16.78 4.07 -2.46
C SER A 114 15.93 2.86 -2.78
N ALA A 115 16.54 1.68 -2.75
CA ALA A 115 15.84 0.41 -2.73
C ALA A 115 15.61 -0.12 -1.30
N ASN A 116 16.31 0.43 -0.30
CA ASN A 116 16.23 0.01 1.08
C ASN A 116 14.87 0.37 1.70
N ILE A 117 14.45 -0.41 2.68
CA ILE A 117 13.22 -0.21 3.44
C ILE A 117 13.60 0.38 4.79
N VAL A 118 12.95 1.47 5.19
CA VAL A 118 13.12 2.06 6.51
C VAL A 118 11.89 1.77 7.34
N ILE A 119 12.07 1.21 8.54
CA ILE A 119 11.02 1.03 9.52
C ILE A 119 11.28 1.95 10.70
N PHE A 120 10.32 2.81 10.99
CA PHE A 120 10.35 3.66 12.18
C PHE A 120 9.65 2.93 13.32
N VAL A 121 10.41 2.63 14.37
CA VAL A 121 9.96 1.76 15.46
C VAL A 121 9.05 2.46 16.48
N ASN A 122 8.98 3.77 16.45
CA ASN A 122 8.25 4.59 17.43
C ASN A 122 6.76 4.77 17.06
N ILE A 123 6.04 3.66 16.91
CA ILE A 123 4.60 3.67 16.60
C ILE A 123 3.77 4.36 17.69
N ASP A 124 4.18 4.28 18.95
CA ASP A 124 3.50 4.94 20.07
C ASP A 124 3.46 6.48 19.90
N ASP A 125 4.50 7.07 19.30
CA ASP A 125 4.51 8.50 19.01
C ASP A 125 3.44 8.87 17.96
N VAL A 126 3.13 7.96 17.01
CA VAL A 126 2.01 8.14 16.05
C VAL A 126 0.67 8.07 16.76
N PHE A 127 0.48 7.13 17.68
CA PHE A 127 -0.74 7.01 18.46
C PHE A 127 -0.98 8.25 19.34
N ASN A 128 0.07 8.80 19.96
CA ASN A 128 -0.03 10.03 20.73
C ASN A 128 -0.44 11.25 19.87
N GLU A 129 0.05 11.34 18.64
CA GLU A 129 -0.33 12.40 17.68
C GLU A 129 -1.78 12.20 17.22
N LEU A 130 -2.22 10.94 16.94
CA LEU A 130 -3.62 10.61 16.63
C LEU A 130 -4.56 10.96 17.77
N GLU A 131 -4.22 10.64 19.01
CA GLU A 131 -4.99 11.00 20.22
C GLU A 131 -5.23 12.51 20.30
N SER A 132 -4.26 13.31 19.88
CA SER A 132 -4.39 14.77 19.88
C SER A 132 -5.34 15.23 18.79
N LEU A 133 -5.27 14.69 17.58
CA LEU A 133 -6.18 14.99 16.47
C LEU A 133 -7.62 14.56 16.77
N LEU A 134 -7.81 13.38 17.36
CA LEU A 134 -9.12 12.81 17.68
C LEU A 134 -9.88 13.61 18.73
N LYS A 135 -9.21 14.45 19.53
CA LYS A 135 -9.87 15.40 20.45
C LYS A 135 -10.48 16.59 19.72
N GLU A 136 -10.00 16.91 18.51
CA GLU A 136 -10.42 18.06 17.73
C GLU A 136 -11.53 17.71 16.73
N HIS A 137 -11.41 16.55 16.06
CA HIS A 137 -12.32 16.11 14.99
C HIS A 137 -12.22 14.61 14.72
N PRO A 138 -13.18 13.99 14.00
CA PRO A 138 -13.00 12.65 13.46
C PRO A 138 -11.83 12.57 12.50
N VAL A 139 -11.14 11.43 12.44
CA VAL A 139 -9.95 11.22 11.61
C VAL A 139 -10.15 10.02 10.69
N TYR A 140 -9.87 10.21 9.41
CA TYR A 140 -9.62 9.13 8.44
C TYR A 140 -8.14 9.06 8.13
N ILE A 141 -7.48 7.93 8.34
CA ILE A 141 -6.04 7.79 8.13
C ILE A 141 -5.68 6.57 7.28
N CYS A 142 -4.86 6.79 6.23
CA CYS A 142 -4.20 5.72 5.50
C CYS A 142 -2.86 5.36 6.16
N ILE A 143 -2.70 4.11 6.61
CA ILE A 143 -1.50 3.64 7.33
C ILE A 143 -0.47 2.96 6.42
N SER A 144 -0.81 2.70 5.17
CA SER A 144 0.03 2.02 4.18
C SER A 144 0.35 2.89 2.96
N TYR A 145 0.52 4.21 3.19
CA TYR A 145 0.73 5.18 2.11
C TYR A 145 2.06 4.98 1.38
N ASP A 146 3.15 4.80 2.12
CA ASP A 146 4.52 4.71 1.59
C ASP A 146 5.05 3.26 1.49
N THR A 147 4.18 2.26 1.72
CA THR A 147 4.54 0.84 1.72
C THR A 147 3.31 -0.05 1.53
N ASP A 148 3.50 -1.36 1.51
CA ASP A 148 2.44 -2.34 1.76
C ASP A 148 2.64 -2.90 3.18
N LEU A 149 1.88 -2.36 4.14
CA LEU A 149 2.09 -2.66 5.55
C LEU A 149 1.74 -4.12 5.88
N LEU A 150 0.65 -4.65 5.27
CA LEU A 150 0.23 -6.04 5.49
C LEU A 150 1.26 -7.06 4.98
N ALA A 151 2.01 -6.72 3.92
CA ALA A 151 3.09 -7.57 3.42
C ALA A 151 4.23 -7.73 4.42
N LEU A 152 4.43 -6.74 5.30
CA LEU A 152 5.49 -6.71 6.30
C LEU A 152 5.01 -7.10 7.71
N GLU A 153 3.71 -7.33 7.88
CA GLU A 153 3.07 -7.57 9.17
C GLU A 153 3.68 -8.73 9.93
N GLY A 154 4.18 -9.76 9.22
CA GLY A 154 4.75 -10.97 9.83
C GLY A 154 5.93 -10.73 10.79
N PHE A 155 6.58 -9.56 10.70
CA PHE A 155 7.68 -9.20 11.59
C PHE A 155 7.58 -7.78 12.17
N THR A 156 6.61 -6.96 11.71
CA THR A 156 6.41 -5.61 12.27
C THR A 156 5.32 -5.57 13.33
N GLY A 157 4.25 -6.33 13.18
CA GLY A 157 3.10 -6.30 14.07
C GLY A 157 2.29 -4.99 14.02
N PHE A 158 2.59 -4.07 13.09
CA PHE A 158 2.02 -2.72 13.08
C PHE A 158 0.53 -2.69 12.74
N VAL A 159 0.07 -3.56 11.83
CA VAL A 159 -1.36 -3.68 11.51
C VAL A 159 -2.14 -4.11 12.75
N LYS A 160 -1.60 -5.08 13.52
CA LYS A 160 -2.19 -5.53 14.79
C LYS A 160 -2.34 -4.38 15.79
N GLU A 161 -1.30 -3.58 15.96
CA GLU A 161 -1.33 -2.45 16.89
C GLU A 161 -2.31 -1.36 16.44
N PHE A 162 -2.40 -1.07 15.13
CA PHE A 162 -3.43 -0.16 14.62
C PHE A 162 -4.85 -0.71 14.78
N ILE A 163 -5.09 -2.02 14.62
CA ILE A 163 -6.39 -2.63 14.88
C ILE A 163 -6.80 -2.42 16.33
N LYS A 164 -5.90 -2.69 17.29
CA LYS A 164 -6.15 -2.47 18.72
C LYS A 164 -6.45 -1.00 19.02
N PHE A 165 -5.66 -0.09 18.46
CA PHE A 165 -5.86 1.35 18.66
C PHE A 165 -7.21 1.80 18.08
N THR A 166 -7.57 1.35 16.88
CA THR A 166 -8.83 1.67 16.22
C THR A 166 -10.04 1.18 17.03
N ALA A 167 -9.95 0.00 17.65
CA ALA A 167 -11.01 -0.56 18.48
C ALA A 167 -11.37 0.30 19.70
N CYS A 168 -10.46 1.17 20.14
CA CYS A 168 -10.66 2.09 21.25
C CYS A 168 -11.23 3.46 20.83
N HIS A 169 -11.39 3.74 19.50
CA HIS A 169 -11.72 5.07 18.99
C HIS A 169 -12.79 5.01 17.89
N GLU A 170 -14.05 5.29 18.26
CA GLU A 170 -15.18 5.26 17.31
C GLU A 170 -15.10 6.35 16.23
N ASN A 171 -14.44 7.49 16.52
CA ASN A 171 -14.23 8.61 15.60
C ASN A 171 -12.93 8.50 14.76
N LEU A 172 -12.25 7.36 14.80
CA LEU A 172 -11.12 7.03 13.95
C LEU A 172 -11.54 6.03 12.87
N THR A 173 -11.25 6.32 11.63
CA THR A 173 -11.30 5.34 10.52
C THR A 173 -9.90 5.09 9.99
N VAL A 174 -9.48 3.83 9.95
CA VAL A 174 -8.16 3.44 9.46
C VAL A 174 -8.28 2.67 8.15
N GLU A 175 -7.53 3.07 7.13
CA GLU A 175 -7.38 2.31 5.89
C GLU A 175 -5.99 1.65 5.82
N CYS A 176 -5.98 0.33 5.65
CA CYS A 176 -4.80 -0.46 5.31
C CYS A 176 -4.89 -0.92 3.84
N ARG A 177 -4.29 -0.15 2.92
CA ARG A 177 -4.27 -0.50 1.49
C ARG A 177 -3.18 -1.52 1.20
N THR A 178 -3.50 -2.56 0.41
CA THR A 178 -2.57 -3.68 0.23
C THR A 178 -2.72 -4.38 -1.13
N LYS A 179 -1.65 -4.99 -1.59
CA LYS A 179 -1.59 -6.01 -2.64
C LYS A 179 -1.16 -7.38 -2.08
N SER A 180 -1.00 -7.47 -0.75
CA SER A 180 -0.54 -8.70 -0.09
C SER A 180 -1.60 -9.79 -0.12
N ALA A 181 -1.16 -11.04 -0.15
CA ALA A 181 -2.00 -12.21 0.08
C ALA A 181 -1.92 -12.73 1.52
N ASN A 182 -1.30 -11.98 2.44
CA ASN A 182 -0.98 -12.42 3.81
C ASN A 182 -2.16 -12.27 4.79
N ILE A 183 -3.37 -12.63 4.37
CA ILE A 183 -4.55 -12.58 5.25
C ILE A 183 -4.47 -13.59 6.40
N GLY A 184 -3.72 -14.67 6.22
CA GLY A 184 -3.55 -15.70 7.23
C GLY A 184 -3.01 -15.19 8.57
N ILE A 185 -2.23 -14.08 8.56
CA ILE A 185 -1.74 -13.49 9.80
C ILE A 185 -2.87 -12.78 10.56
N ILE A 186 -3.77 -12.10 9.86
CA ILE A 186 -4.94 -11.45 10.46
C ILE A 186 -5.88 -12.51 11.02
N LYS A 187 -6.12 -13.60 10.24
CA LYS A 187 -6.89 -14.74 10.73
C LYS A 187 -6.30 -15.30 12.03
N LYS A 188 -4.98 -15.49 12.09
CA LYS A 188 -4.31 -15.93 13.30
C LYS A 188 -4.58 -15.00 14.48
N TYR A 189 -4.51 -13.69 14.29
CA TYR A 189 -4.79 -12.71 15.35
C TYR A 189 -6.24 -12.79 15.83
N ILE A 190 -7.20 -12.98 14.91
CA ILE A 190 -8.61 -13.19 15.25
C ILE A 190 -8.79 -14.50 16.06
N ASP A 191 -8.16 -15.59 15.61
CA ASP A 191 -8.18 -16.87 16.33
C ASP A 191 -7.56 -16.76 17.73
N GLU A 192 -6.62 -15.82 17.93
CA GLU A 192 -6.01 -15.47 19.23
C GLU A 192 -6.84 -14.47 20.07
N GLY A 193 -8.01 -14.07 19.57
CA GLY A 193 -8.96 -13.21 20.29
C GLY A 193 -8.88 -11.71 19.94
N LEU A 194 -8.18 -11.31 18.86
CA LEU A 194 -8.20 -9.94 18.38
C LEU A 194 -9.56 -9.64 17.73
N ASP A 195 -10.27 -8.65 18.24
CA ASP A 195 -11.45 -8.09 17.58
C ASP A 195 -11.02 -7.03 16.56
N VAL A 196 -11.55 -7.13 15.32
CA VAL A 196 -11.28 -6.18 14.25
C VAL A 196 -12.49 -5.30 14.04
N PRO A 197 -12.44 -4.01 14.43
CA PRO A 197 -13.58 -3.12 14.38
C PRO A 197 -13.95 -2.75 12.93
N ALA A 198 -15.22 -2.43 12.67
CA ALA A 198 -15.75 -2.09 11.35
C ALA A 198 -15.16 -0.80 10.74
N ASN A 199 -14.58 0.07 11.58
CA ASN A 199 -13.86 1.29 11.17
C ASN A 199 -12.38 1.04 10.83
N PHE A 200 -11.89 -0.22 10.89
CA PHE A 200 -10.63 -0.64 10.29
C PHE A 200 -10.88 -1.27 8.92
N ILE A 201 -10.49 -0.59 7.85
CA ILE A 201 -10.76 -0.96 6.46
C ILE A 201 -9.54 -1.64 5.84
N PHE A 202 -9.72 -2.87 5.36
CA PHE A 202 -8.75 -3.51 4.48
C PHE A 202 -9.06 -3.18 3.03
N ALA A 203 -8.17 -2.44 2.36
CA ALA A 203 -8.36 -1.95 1.00
C ALA A 203 -7.44 -2.72 0.03
N TRP A 204 -8.00 -3.78 -0.61
CA TRP A 204 -7.22 -4.58 -1.57
C TRP A 204 -7.17 -3.95 -2.95
N THR A 205 -5.96 -3.69 -3.44
CA THR A 205 -5.74 -3.33 -4.85
C THR A 205 -5.71 -4.58 -5.71
N LEU A 206 -6.63 -4.64 -6.67
CA LEU A 206 -6.72 -5.71 -7.67
C LEU A 206 -6.49 -5.12 -9.07
N SER A 207 -5.75 -5.86 -9.88
CA SER A 207 -5.51 -5.57 -11.30
C SER A 207 -5.74 -6.84 -12.11
N PRO A 208 -6.17 -6.76 -13.39
CA PRO A 208 -6.26 -7.92 -14.26
C PRO A 208 -5.00 -8.78 -14.23
N ALA A 209 -5.16 -10.09 -14.29
CA ALA A 209 -4.05 -11.04 -14.12
C ALA A 209 -2.85 -10.76 -15.03
N LEU A 210 -3.10 -10.40 -16.30
CA LEU A 210 -2.03 -10.06 -17.25
C LEU A 210 -1.33 -8.74 -16.90
N ILE A 211 -2.07 -7.75 -16.40
CA ILE A 211 -1.51 -6.47 -15.94
C ILE A 211 -0.65 -6.70 -14.70
N ALA A 212 -1.17 -7.44 -13.72
CA ALA A 212 -0.43 -7.78 -12.52
C ALA A 212 0.87 -8.53 -12.83
N ALA A 213 0.81 -9.55 -13.68
CA ALA A 213 1.97 -10.33 -14.08
C ALA A 213 3.04 -9.51 -14.80
N LYS A 214 2.63 -8.52 -15.61
CA LYS A 214 3.52 -7.73 -16.45
C LYS A 214 4.14 -6.53 -15.71
N TYR A 215 3.39 -5.85 -14.85
CA TYR A 215 3.76 -4.55 -14.31
C TYR A 215 3.87 -4.49 -12.77
N GLU A 216 3.40 -5.51 -12.05
CA GLU A 216 3.40 -5.52 -10.58
C GLU A 216 4.40 -6.56 -10.06
N HIS A 217 5.69 -6.28 -10.26
CA HIS A 217 6.76 -7.20 -9.88
C HIS A 217 6.81 -7.42 -8.38
N LYS A 218 7.13 -8.67 -7.98
CA LYS A 218 7.24 -9.13 -6.58
C LYS A 218 5.93 -9.12 -5.78
N THR A 219 4.82 -8.72 -6.37
CA THR A 219 3.52 -8.84 -5.70
C THR A 219 2.97 -10.26 -5.85
N PRO A 220 2.09 -10.71 -4.96
CA PRO A 220 1.26 -11.88 -5.20
C PRO A 220 0.46 -11.71 -6.49
N ASP A 221 0.22 -12.79 -7.20
CA ASP A 221 -0.61 -12.78 -8.41
C ASP A 221 -2.09 -12.45 -8.10
N PHE A 222 -2.86 -12.16 -9.14
CA PHE A 222 -4.28 -11.82 -9.01
C PHE A 222 -5.06 -12.90 -8.26
N THR A 223 -4.82 -14.19 -8.55
CA THR A 223 -5.54 -15.31 -7.93
C THR A 223 -5.27 -15.40 -6.43
N SER A 224 -4.01 -15.20 -6.03
CA SER A 224 -3.62 -15.19 -4.63
C SER A 224 -4.25 -14.03 -3.86
N ARG A 225 -4.29 -12.83 -4.47
CA ARG A 225 -4.96 -11.66 -3.87
C ARG A 225 -6.47 -11.86 -3.76
N LEU A 226 -7.13 -12.37 -4.81
CA LEU A 226 -8.56 -12.64 -4.79
C LEU A 226 -8.92 -13.68 -3.72
N LYS A 227 -8.10 -14.72 -3.56
CA LYS A 227 -8.26 -15.68 -2.46
C LYS A 227 -8.17 -15.01 -1.10
N ALA A 228 -7.22 -14.07 -0.91
CA ALA A 228 -7.10 -13.32 0.35
C ALA A 228 -8.33 -12.44 0.60
N VAL A 229 -8.85 -11.76 -0.41
CA VAL A 229 -10.10 -10.98 -0.32
C VAL A 229 -11.28 -11.87 0.07
N LYS A 230 -11.42 -13.03 -0.57
CA LYS A 230 -12.47 -14.01 -0.25
C LYS A 230 -12.38 -14.50 1.19
N GLU A 231 -11.18 -14.82 1.67
CA GLU A 231 -10.96 -15.23 3.05
C GLU A 231 -11.28 -14.08 4.02
N ALA A 232 -10.85 -12.85 3.72
CA ALA A 232 -11.18 -11.65 4.50
C ALA A 232 -12.69 -11.39 4.57
N SER A 233 -13.43 -11.60 3.46
CA SER A 233 -14.90 -11.49 3.45
C SER A 233 -15.56 -12.53 4.34
N THR A 234 -15.04 -13.74 4.39
CA THR A 234 -15.53 -14.83 5.26
C THR A 234 -15.29 -14.52 6.74
N LEU A 235 -14.21 -13.80 7.05
CA LEU A 235 -13.90 -13.32 8.41
C LEU A 235 -14.75 -12.11 8.83
N GLY A 236 -15.61 -11.57 7.95
CA GLY A 236 -16.48 -10.43 8.25
C GLY A 236 -15.73 -9.09 8.34
N LEU A 237 -14.54 -8.99 7.75
CA LEU A 237 -13.75 -7.76 7.77
C LEU A 237 -14.37 -6.67 6.91
N SER A 238 -14.15 -5.40 7.27
CA SER A 238 -14.56 -4.25 6.47
C SER A 238 -13.65 -4.13 5.23
N LEU A 239 -14.20 -4.36 4.03
CA LEU A 239 -13.46 -4.53 2.80
C LEU A 239 -13.73 -3.41 1.79
N ARG A 240 -12.67 -2.86 1.23
CA ARG A 240 -12.66 -2.01 0.04
C ARG A 240 -11.91 -2.71 -1.09
N LEU A 241 -12.45 -2.67 -2.31
CA LEU A 241 -11.69 -3.06 -3.49
C LEU A 241 -11.19 -1.80 -4.22
N CYS A 242 -9.90 -1.77 -4.54
CA CYS A 242 -9.28 -0.66 -5.22
C CYS A 242 -8.86 -1.10 -6.64
N PHE A 243 -9.52 -0.58 -7.64
CA PHE A 243 -9.10 -0.65 -9.04
C PHE A 243 -8.37 0.66 -9.38
N ASP A 244 -7.25 0.86 -8.70
CA ASP A 244 -6.45 2.09 -8.74
C ASP A 244 -4.94 1.76 -8.66
N PRO A 245 -4.18 2.02 -9.76
CA PRO A 245 -4.63 2.68 -10.98
C PRO A 245 -5.23 1.72 -12.02
N VAL A 246 -6.25 2.19 -12.73
CA VAL A 246 -6.66 1.61 -14.01
C VAL A 246 -5.58 1.94 -15.03
N LEU A 247 -5.07 0.91 -15.72
CA LEU A 247 -4.02 1.06 -16.70
C LEU A 247 -4.57 0.88 -18.12
N LYS A 248 -4.30 1.85 -19.00
CA LYS A 248 -4.63 1.77 -20.42
C LYS A 248 -3.61 0.86 -21.13
N VAL A 249 -4.03 -0.35 -21.40
CA VAL A 249 -3.28 -1.35 -22.18
C VAL A 249 -4.15 -1.84 -23.35
N PRO A 250 -3.58 -2.51 -24.37
CA PRO A 250 -4.41 -3.18 -25.38
C PRO A 250 -5.43 -4.09 -24.71
N ASP A 251 -6.64 -4.14 -25.27
CA ASP A 251 -7.76 -4.99 -24.81
C ASP A 251 -8.16 -4.77 -23.34
N TYR A 252 -7.93 -3.55 -22.80
CA TYR A 252 -8.19 -3.24 -21.39
C TYR A 252 -9.65 -3.50 -20.99
N GLU A 253 -10.62 -3.24 -21.90
CA GLU A 253 -12.03 -3.44 -21.62
C GLU A 253 -12.34 -4.91 -21.33
N ASP A 254 -11.80 -5.82 -22.13
CA ASP A 254 -11.97 -7.27 -21.94
C ASP A 254 -11.25 -7.72 -20.66
N LEU A 255 -10.01 -7.28 -20.47
CA LEU A 255 -9.21 -7.67 -19.29
C LEU A 255 -9.86 -7.24 -17.95
N TYR A 256 -10.39 -6.02 -17.89
CA TYR A 256 -11.07 -5.54 -16.69
C TYR A 256 -12.46 -6.15 -16.52
N SER A 257 -13.18 -6.45 -17.63
CA SER A 257 -14.45 -7.18 -17.57
C SER A 257 -14.28 -8.57 -16.98
N ASP A 258 -13.32 -9.34 -17.50
CA ASP A 258 -12.99 -10.68 -16.99
C ASP A 258 -12.58 -10.65 -15.52
N MET A 259 -11.80 -9.63 -15.13
CA MET A 259 -11.43 -9.44 -13.73
C MET A 259 -12.65 -9.21 -12.85
N LEU A 260 -13.54 -8.28 -13.22
CA LEU A 260 -14.74 -7.96 -12.43
C LEU A 260 -15.68 -9.16 -12.33
N GLU A 261 -15.93 -9.87 -13.43
CA GLU A 261 -16.75 -11.08 -13.44
C GLU A 261 -16.18 -12.11 -12.47
N ARG A 262 -14.89 -12.36 -12.51
CA ARG A 262 -14.24 -13.30 -11.60
C ARG A 262 -14.29 -12.84 -10.16
N VAL A 263 -14.04 -11.55 -9.87
CA VAL A 263 -14.13 -11.01 -8.51
C VAL A 263 -15.52 -11.23 -7.94
N PHE A 264 -16.56 -10.84 -8.65
CA PHE A 264 -17.94 -10.91 -8.15
C PHE A 264 -18.57 -12.30 -8.22
N SER A 265 -17.96 -13.23 -8.95
CA SER A 265 -18.32 -14.66 -8.85
C SER A 265 -17.79 -15.32 -7.56
N GLU A 266 -16.70 -14.79 -6.97
CA GLU A 266 -16.06 -15.36 -5.79
C GLU A 266 -16.33 -14.57 -4.50
N VAL A 267 -16.60 -13.27 -4.60
CA VAL A 267 -16.82 -12.35 -3.46
C VAL A 267 -18.19 -11.69 -3.57
N SER A 268 -19.03 -11.88 -2.58
CA SER A 268 -20.36 -11.24 -2.55
C SER A 268 -20.22 -9.72 -2.45
N PRO A 269 -20.91 -8.93 -3.32
CA PRO A 269 -20.92 -7.47 -3.21
C PRO A 269 -21.41 -6.96 -1.84
N ASN A 270 -22.29 -7.72 -1.17
CA ASN A 270 -22.82 -7.36 0.14
C ASN A 270 -21.75 -7.39 1.26
N CYS A 271 -20.63 -8.11 1.04
CA CYS A 271 -19.52 -8.14 1.97
C CYS A 271 -18.58 -6.93 1.78
N LEU A 272 -18.77 -6.13 0.72
CA LEU A 272 -17.94 -4.97 0.44
C LEU A 272 -18.53 -3.72 1.09
N ARG A 273 -17.67 -2.95 1.72
CA ARG A 273 -17.96 -1.59 2.14
C ARG A 273 -18.18 -0.70 0.92
N ASP A 274 -17.20 -0.67 0.03
CA ASP A 274 -17.16 0.18 -1.15
C ASP A 274 -16.09 -0.28 -2.18
N ILE A 275 -16.04 0.43 -3.32
CA ILE A 275 -15.04 0.26 -4.37
C ILE A 275 -14.42 1.62 -4.68
N SER A 276 -13.10 1.65 -4.92
CA SER A 276 -12.37 2.82 -5.41
C SER A 276 -11.85 2.57 -6.83
N ILE A 277 -12.12 3.48 -7.75
CA ILE A 277 -11.69 3.42 -9.15
C ILE A 277 -10.91 4.70 -9.48
N GLY A 278 -9.70 4.57 -10.01
CA GLY A 278 -8.89 5.73 -10.40
C GLY A 278 -7.94 5.40 -11.53
N GLY A 279 -7.76 6.33 -12.48
CA GLY A 279 -6.75 6.20 -13.53
C GLY A 279 -5.35 6.49 -13.01
N PHE A 280 -4.33 6.10 -13.80
CA PHE A 280 -2.94 6.41 -13.45
C PHE A 280 -2.72 7.93 -13.35
N ARG A 281 -2.10 8.34 -12.25
CA ARG A 281 -1.73 9.73 -11.98
C ARG A 281 -0.47 9.81 -11.13
N THR A 282 0.37 10.79 -11.40
CA THR A 282 1.60 11.02 -10.63
C THR A 282 2.14 12.42 -10.85
N SER A 283 2.94 12.94 -9.91
CA SER A 283 3.55 14.25 -10.06
C SER A 283 4.58 14.27 -11.20
N LYS A 284 4.79 15.45 -11.79
CA LYS A 284 5.77 15.69 -12.86
C LYS A 284 7.16 15.18 -12.51
N ASP A 285 7.63 15.50 -11.30
CA ASP A 285 8.98 15.13 -10.87
C ASP A 285 9.14 13.63 -10.67
N PHE A 286 8.11 12.96 -10.19
CA PHE A 286 8.14 11.52 -10.00
C PHE A 286 8.15 10.78 -11.33
N LEU A 287 7.28 11.15 -12.27
CA LEU A 287 7.25 10.49 -13.59
C LEU A 287 8.59 10.58 -14.31
N SER A 288 9.25 11.74 -14.26
CA SER A 288 10.58 11.93 -14.86
C SER A 288 11.62 10.96 -14.29
N LYS A 289 11.61 10.77 -12.96
CA LYS A 289 12.52 9.82 -12.29
C LYS A 289 12.16 8.36 -12.59
N MET A 290 10.85 8.04 -12.60
CA MET A 290 10.36 6.69 -12.92
C MET A 290 10.78 6.27 -14.33
N ARG A 291 10.60 7.15 -15.33
CA ARG A 291 11.03 6.92 -16.73
C ARG A 291 12.53 6.66 -16.86
N LYS A 292 13.36 7.44 -16.15
CA LYS A 292 14.82 7.23 -16.12
C LYS A 292 15.22 5.89 -15.51
N ARG A 293 14.42 5.37 -14.57
CA ARG A 293 14.69 4.09 -13.91
C ARG A 293 14.24 2.89 -14.74
N ARG A 294 13.14 3.05 -15.50
CA ARG A 294 12.51 1.97 -16.26
C ARG A 294 12.25 2.43 -17.71
N GLU A 295 13.33 2.63 -18.45
CA GLU A 295 13.27 3.15 -19.82
C GLU A 295 12.44 2.25 -20.77
N ASN A 296 12.37 0.95 -20.48
CA ASN A 296 11.63 -0.03 -21.28
C ASN A 296 10.18 -0.25 -20.82
N SER A 297 9.69 0.50 -19.84
CA SER A 297 8.31 0.35 -19.37
C SER A 297 7.32 0.96 -20.35
N SER A 298 6.46 0.12 -20.92
CA SER A 298 5.41 0.59 -21.85
C SER A 298 4.36 1.45 -21.15
N ILE A 299 4.11 1.23 -19.85
CA ILE A 299 3.21 2.07 -19.05
C ILE A 299 3.82 3.46 -18.87
N LEU A 300 5.07 3.56 -18.43
CA LEU A 300 5.72 4.85 -18.19
C LEU A 300 6.02 5.61 -19.51
N GLY A 301 6.14 4.90 -20.62
CA GLY A 301 6.31 5.46 -21.96
C GLY A 301 5.05 6.10 -22.55
N TYR A 302 3.87 5.89 -21.96
CA TYR A 302 2.63 6.50 -22.43
C TYR A 302 2.74 8.04 -22.45
N PRO A 303 2.14 8.74 -23.46
CA PRO A 303 2.18 10.20 -23.58
C PRO A 303 1.16 10.87 -22.63
N TYR A 304 1.41 10.77 -21.32
CA TYR A 304 0.56 11.38 -20.31
C TYR A 304 0.46 12.90 -20.48
N VAL A 305 -0.70 13.44 -20.15
CA VAL A 305 -1.01 14.88 -20.17
C VAL A 305 -0.66 15.47 -18.79
N LEU A 306 -0.01 16.64 -18.79
CA LEU A 306 0.31 17.38 -17.57
C LEU A 306 -0.75 18.44 -17.33
N GLU A 307 -1.49 18.33 -16.24
CA GLU A 307 -2.49 19.30 -15.78
C GLU A 307 -2.23 19.56 -14.29
N ASP A 308 -2.17 20.82 -13.88
CA ASP A 308 -1.96 21.24 -12.47
C ASP A 308 -0.81 20.54 -11.73
N GLY A 309 0.28 20.23 -12.45
CA GLY A 309 1.46 19.57 -11.88
C GLY A 309 1.36 18.03 -11.79
N VAL A 310 0.24 17.45 -12.20
CA VAL A 310 -0.04 16.01 -12.20
C VAL A 310 -0.07 15.49 -13.63
N TYR A 311 0.65 14.40 -13.89
CA TYR A 311 0.51 13.62 -15.11
C TYR A 311 -0.58 12.58 -14.96
N SER A 312 -1.52 12.56 -15.90
CA SER A 312 -2.59 11.56 -16.03
C SER A 312 -2.82 11.20 -17.50
N TYR A 313 -3.84 10.40 -17.77
CA TYR A 313 -4.30 10.18 -19.17
C TYR A 313 -4.94 11.41 -19.80
N GLY A 314 -5.13 12.51 -19.05
CA GLY A 314 -5.96 13.68 -19.41
C GLY A 314 -7.45 13.40 -19.13
N VAL A 315 -8.23 14.48 -18.98
CA VAL A 315 -9.62 14.42 -18.51
C VAL A 315 -10.48 13.46 -19.33
N GLU A 316 -10.49 13.60 -20.67
CA GLU A 316 -11.36 12.80 -21.54
C GLU A 316 -11.03 11.30 -21.50
N GLU A 317 -9.75 10.97 -21.60
CA GLU A 317 -9.34 9.56 -21.62
C GLU A 317 -9.49 8.92 -20.22
N ASN A 318 -9.21 9.69 -19.16
CA ASN A 318 -9.42 9.20 -17.80
C ASN A 318 -10.89 8.90 -17.54
N LYS A 319 -11.81 9.81 -17.94
CA LYS A 319 -13.27 9.59 -17.85
C LYS A 319 -13.73 8.36 -18.64
N LYS A 320 -13.15 8.13 -19.82
CA LYS A 320 -13.46 6.94 -20.60
C LYS A 320 -13.04 5.66 -19.88
N LEU A 321 -11.81 5.62 -19.37
CA LEU A 321 -11.25 4.45 -18.66
C LEU A 321 -12.01 4.15 -17.37
N THR A 322 -12.17 5.16 -16.51
CA THR A 322 -12.86 5.00 -15.22
C THR A 322 -14.35 4.77 -15.40
N GLY A 323 -15.00 5.49 -16.34
CA GLY A 323 -16.42 5.35 -16.66
C GLY A 323 -16.79 3.94 -17.11
N PHE A 324 -15.93 3.31 -17.92
CA PHE A 324 -16.12 1.92 -18.30
C PHE A 324 -16.17 0.99 -17.07
N LEU A 325 -15.24 1.14 -16.13
CA LEU A 325 -15.21 0.32 -14.91
C LEU A 325 -16.39 0.64 -13.98
N ILE A 326 -16.78 1.91 -13.87
CA ILE A 326 -17.93 2.34 -13.08
C ILE A 326 -19.19 1.65 -13.58
N ASP A 327 -19.46 1.73 -14.91
CA ASP A 327 -20.66 1.15 -15.51
C ASP A 327 -20.68 -0.38 -15.38
N ARG A 328 -19.54 -1.04 -15.55
CA ARG A 328 -19.43 -2.49 -15.32
C ARG A 328 -19.61 -2.86 -13.84
N SER A 329 -18.98 -2.13 -12.93
CA SER A 329 -19.10 -2.37 -11.48
C SER A 329 -20.51 -2.11 -10.95
N ALA A 330 -21.22 -1.14 -11.51
CA ALA A 330 -22.62 -0.83 -11.16
C ALA A 330 -23.60 -1.98 -11.46
N GLY A 331 -23.21 -2.94 -12.29
CA GLY A 331 -23.96 -4.19 -12.47
C GLY A 331 -23.88 -5.13 -11.26
N TYR A 332 -22.98 -4.92 -10.34
CA TYR A 332 -22.74 -5.77 -9.18
C TYR A 332 -22.98 -5.06 -7.84
N ILE A 333 -22.62 -3.79 -7.73
CA ILE A 333 -22.68 -3.01 -6.48
C ILE A 333 -23.41 -1.68 -6.72
N ASP A 334 -24.06 -1.15 -5.66
CA ASP A 334 -24.73 0.15 -5.74
C ASP A 334 -23.74 1.27 -6.11
N LYS A 335 -24.17 2.17 -7.03
CA LYS A 335 -23.33 3.30 -7.48
C LYS A 335 -22.89 4.22 -6.36
N SER A 336 -23.67 4.35 -5.29
CA SER A 336 -23.32 5.15 -4.11
C SER A 336 -22.12 4.61 -3.33
N LYS A 337 -21.72 3.36 -3.60
CA LYS A 337 -20.52 2.70 -3.03
C LYS A 337 -19.33 2.72 -3.98
N ILE A 338 -19.40 3.43 -5.10
CA ILE A 338 -18.29 3.53 -6.06
C ILE A 338 -17.69 4.93 -5.94
N PHE A 339 -16.49 5.02 -5.43
CA PHE A 339 -15.72 6.24 -5.31
C PHE A 339 -14.75 6.37 -6.49
N THR A 340 -14.61 7.59 -7.00
CA THR A 340 -13.71 7.88 -8.12
C THR A 340 -12.95 9.16 -7.86
N TRP A 341 -11.66 9.15 -8.08
CA TRP A 341 -10.89 10.37 -8.15
C TRP A 341 -11.11 11.04 -9.53
N GLU A 342 -11.57 12.28 -9.52
CA GLU A 342 -11.80 13.11 -10.71
C GLU A 342 -10.75 14.21 -10.88
#